data_560ee8eb1de74aea8e8c7998555eef74
#
_entry.id   560ee8eb1de74aea8e8c7998555eef74
#
_cell.length_a   1.000
_cell.length_b   1.000
_cell.length_c   1.000
_cell.angle_alpha   90.00
_cell.angle_beta   90.00
_cell.angle_gamma   90.00
#
_symmetry.space_group_name_H-M   'P 1'
#
loop_
_entity.id
_entity.type
_entity.pdbx_description
1 polymer ?
#
loop_
_entity_poly.entity_id
_entity_poly.type
_entity_poly.pdbx_seq_one_letter_code
_entity_poly.pdbx_strand_id
1 'polypeptide(L)'
;MDVEFVAFDSFGVKSMCTLFEAGGWRILVDPGVAYEVDSFPLPLKERLNLANRYKKVIESRAETADILIITHYHYDHHICERNKRLYGRKTLLLKDPYRNINRSQRLRAESFLETVKGLPKVVKVADGKTFRKRGLKIKFSNPLWHGVKGTNLGYVLSVIVQDGEEKLIYTSDVNGLIEKEAVDLIVRENPDQLIADGPPTYLLGFIMAYYNLARSILNVKRVLDETDANPVVLDHHLLRDYRYPDLFFEVYKHSKLIGKRLETASERHGEEPAVLRGYRNNGPTKWRSWKKFDEESIKATLRKAVENNLIPKEWLKMI
;
A
#
# COMPACT_ATOMS: atom_id res chain seq x y z
N MET A 1 -6.32 -16.58 10.18
CA MET A 1 -5.58 -16.22 8.94
C MET A 1 -4.18 -15.78 9.32
N ASP A 2 -3.14 -16.41 8.74
CA ASP A 2 -1.77 -16.01 8.99
C ASP A 2 -1.29 -15.02 7.93
N VAL A 3 -0.53 -14.00 8.35
CA VAL A 3 -0.03 -12.93 7.48
C VAL A 3 1.47 -12.80 7.65
N GLU A 4 2.22 -12.96 6.54
CA GLU A 4 3.66 -12.68 6.47
C GLU A 4 3.90 -11.43 5.63
N PHE A 5 4.53 -10.41 6.22
CA PHE A 5 5.02 -9.22 5.53
C PHE A 5 6.35 -9.58 4.86
N VAL A 6 6.31 -9.85 3.54
CA VAL A 6 7.46 -10.42 2.82
C VAL A 6 8.48 -9.36 2.43
N ALA A 7 8.01 -8.22 1.92
CA ALA A 7 8.84 -7.07 1.56
C ALA A 7 8.00 -5.79 1.63
N PHE A 8 8.52 -4.77 2.31
CA PHE A 8 7.83 -3.50 2.57
C PHE A 8 8.81 -2.33 2.61
N ASP A 9 8.31 -1.10 2.42
CA ASP A 9 9.15 0.10 2.50
C ASP A 9 9.74 0.28 3.91
N SER A 10 9.03 -0.14 4.96
CA SER A 10 9.60 -0.16 6.32
C SER A 10 10.80 -1.09 6.47
N PHE A 11 11.00 -2.06 5.58
CA PHE A 11 12.20 -2.91 5.51
C PHE A 11 13.34 -2.28 4.68
N GLY A 12 13.08 -1.13 4.02
CA GLY A 12 14.04 -0.38 3.20
C GLY A 12 14.01 -0.75 1.71
N VAL A 13 12.89 -1.24 1.22
CA VAL A 13 12.66 -1.54 -0.20
C VAL A 13 11.27 -1.11 -0.62
N LYS A 14 11.10 -0.56 -1.83
CA LYS A 14 9.77 -0.31 -2.38
C LYS A 14 9.09 -1.64 -2.66
N SER A 15 8.08 -1.92 -1.90
CA SER A 15 7.26 -3.12 -2.04
C SER A 15 6.10 -3.08 -1.05
N MET A 16 5.06 -3.84 -1.33
CA MET A 16 3.97 -4.12 -0.40
C MET A 16 3.63 -5.63 -0.42
N CYS A 17 4.66 -6.45 -0.72
CA CYS A 17 4.50 -7.89 -0.93
C CYS A 17 4.09 -8.61 0.35
N THR A 18 2.91 -9.22 0.33
CA THR A 18 2.31 -9.89 1.48
C THR A 18 1.90 -11.32 1.12
N LEU A 19 2.23 -12.27 1.98
CA LEU A 19 1.76 -13.65 1.89
C LEU A 19 0.66 -13.89 2.93
N PHE A 20 -0.48 -14.39 2.47
CA PHE A 20 -1.59 -14.82 3.32
C PHE A 20 -1.71 -16.34 3.30
N GLU A 21 -1.93 -16.93 4.48
CA GLU A 21 -2.35 -18.33 4.61
C GLU A 21 -3.80 -18.35 5.12
N ALA A 22 -4.72 -18.74 4.25
CA ALA A 22 -6.17 -18.70 4.50
C ALA A 22 -6.87 -19.87 3.79
N GLY A 23 -7.77 -20.56 4.49
CA GLY A 23 -8.53 -21.70 3.95
C GLY A 23 -7.66 -22.82 3.37
N GLY A 24 -6.44 -23.00 3.88
CA GLY A 24 -5.46 -23.96 3.38
C GLY A 24 -4.79 -23.55 2.06
N TRP A 25 -4.90 -22.28 1.66
CA TRP A 25 -4.27 -21.70 0.46
C TRP A 25 -3.20 -20.69 0.85
N ARG A 26 -2.11 -20.67 0.09
CA ARG A 26 -1.05 -19.67 0.18
C ARG A 26 -1.22 -18.65 -0.94
N ILE A 27 -1.47 -17.41 -0.58
CA ILE A 27 -1.83 -16.31 -1.48
C ILE A 27 -0.75 -15.24 -1.37
N LEU A 28 0.04 -15.03 -2.42
CA LEU A 28 1.06 -13.99 -2.47
C LEU A 28 0.55 -12.80 -3.29
N VAL A 29 0.44 -11.65 -2.64
CA VAL A 29 -0.04 -10.40 -3.24
C VAL A 29 1.14 -9.51 -3.56
N ASP A 30 1.11 -8.93 -4.75
CA ASP A 30 2.08 -7.98 -5.29
C ASP A 30 3.54 -8.43 -5.12
N PRO A 31 3.95 -9.55 -5.77
CA PRO A 31 5.29 -10.10 -5.69
C PRO A 31 6.30 -9.27 -6.50
N GLY A 32 6.49 -8.01 -6.11
CA GLY A 32 7.40 -7.07 -6.73
C GLY A 32 8.28 -6.36 -5.71
N VAL A 33 9.41 -5.84 -6.16
CA VAL A 33 10.34 -5.06 -5.35
C VAL A 33 11.20 -4.14 -6.20
N ALA A 34 11.45 -2.94 -5.70
CA ALA A 34 12.42 -2.01 -6.26
C ALA A 34 13.25 -1.38 -5.13
N TYR A 35 14.38 -0.76 -5.48
CA TYR A 35 15.18 -0.01 -4.51
C TYR A 35 14.53 1.35 -4.20
N GLU A 36 14.79 1.86 -2.99
CA GLU A 36 14.20 3.08 -2.45
C GLU A 36 14.63 4.35 -3.20
N VAL A 37 13.82 5.41 -3.03
CA VAL A 37 14.04 6.75 -3.62
C VAL A 37 15.34 7.40 -3.11
N ASP A 38 15.86 8.41 -3.83
CA ASP A 38 17.11 9.08 -3.46
C ASP A 38 17.03 9.89 -2.16
N SER A 39 15.82 10.28 -1.74
CA SER A 39 15.61 10.92 -0.43
C SER A 39 15.59 9.92 0.73
N PHE A 40 15.58 8.62 0.48
CA PHE A 40 15.65 7.58 1.51
C PHE A 40 17.06 7.57 2.14
N PRO A 41 17.19 7.59 3.47
CA PRO A 41 18.45 7.88 4.15
C PRO A 41 19.38 6.65 4.26
N LEU A 42 19.50 5.89 3.18
CA LEU A 42 20.48 4.82 3.01
C LEU A 42 21.32 5.04 1.75
N PRO A 43 22.62 4.68 1.77
CA PRO A 43 23.46 4.73 0.58
C PRO A 43 22.88 3.91 -0.59
N LEU A 44 23.07 4.36 -1.83
CA LEU A 44 22.54 3.66 -3.03
C LEU A 44 22.94 2.18 -3.07
N LYS A 45 24.20 1.85 -2.75
CA LYS A 45 24.69 0.47 -2.71
C LYS A 45 23.89 -0.41 -1.74
N GLU A 46 23.53 0.13 -0.58
CA GLU A 46 22.74 -0.59 0.42
C GLU A 46 21.29 -0.77 -0.06
N ARG A 47 20.67 0.27 -0.61
CA ARG A 47 19.32 0.20 -1.22
C ARG A 47 19.24 -0.87 -2.32
N LEU A 48 20.24 -0.94 -3.20
CA LEU A 48 20.33 -1.96 -4.26
C LEU A 48 20.50 -3.37 -3.68
N ASN A 49 21.36 -3.53 -2.65
CA ASN A 49 21.58 -4.82 -2.00
C ASN A 49 20.31 -5.32 -1.30
N LEU A 50 19.58 -4.43 -0.63
CA LEU A 50 18.29 -4.76 -0.01
C LEU A 50 17.26 -5.21 -1.07
N ALA A 51 17.10 -4.46 -2.16
CA ALA A 51 16.18 -4.84 -3.24
C ALA A 51 16.53 -6.23 -3.82
N ASN A 52 17.80 -6.52 -4.05
CA ASN A 52 18.25 -7.83 -4.54
C ASN A 52 18.02 -8.95 -3.50
N ARG A 53 18.20 -8.67 -2.21
CA ARG A 53 17.90 -9.62 -1.13
C ARG A 53 16.41 -9.92 -1.08
N TYR A 54 15.56 -8.91 -1.05
CA TYR A 54 14.11 -9.11 -0.95
C TYR A 54 13.51 -9.70 -2.22
N LYS A 55 14.09 -9.47 -3.40
CA LYS A 55 13.71 -10.20 -4.61
C LYS A 55 13.85 -11.72 -4.42
N LYS A 56 14.95 -12.19 -3.83
CA LYS A 56 15.15 -13.62 -3.54
C LYS A 56 14.17 -14.15 -2.48
N VAL A 57 13.82 -13.32 -1.48
CA VAL A 57 12.81 -13.67 -0.47
C VAL A 57 11.45 -13.84 -1.13
N ILE A 58 11.03 -12.90 -1.98
CA ILE A 58 9.77 -12.97 -2.74
C ILE A 58 9.74 -14.23 -3.62
N GLU A 59 10.80 -14.52 -4.36
CA GLU A 59 10.92 -15.73 -5.19
C GLU A 59 10.74 -17.00 -4.36
N SER A 60 11.37 -17.07 -3.18
CA SER A 60 11.24 -18.20 -2.26
C SER A 60 9.81 -18.38 -1.74
N ARG A 61 9.12 -17.27 -1.39
CA ARG A 61 7.72 -17.35 -0.95
C ARG A 61 6.78 -17.71 -2.09
N ALA A 62 7.06 -17.22 -3.28
CA ALA A 62 6.30 -17.57 -4.48
C ALA A 62 6.40 -19.07 -4.83
N GLU A 63 7.50 -19.75 -4.54
CA GLU A 63 7.63 -21.21 -4.80
C GLU A 63 6.49 -22.00 -4.15
N THR A 64 6.11 -21.62 -2.94
CA THR A 64 5.08 -22.31 -2.15
C THR A 64 3.69 -21.71 -2.28
N ALA A 65 3.53 -20.56 -2.93
CA ALA A 65 2.24 -19.93 -3.14
C ALA A 65 1.40 -20.67 -4.18
N ASP A 66 0.10 -20.79 -3.93
CA ASP A 66 -0.89 -21.38 -4.86
C ASP A 66 -1.50 -20.31 -5.79
N ILE A 67 -1.69 -19.12 -5.24
CA ILE A 67 -2.33 -18.00 -5.90
C ILE A 67 -1.39 -16.79 -5.84
N LEU A 68 -1.19 -16.13 -6.98
CA LEU A 68 -0.52 -14.85 -7.08
C LEU A 68 -1.54 -13.79 -7.46
N ILE A 69 -1.44 -12.63 -6.84
CA ILE A 69 -2.29 -11.47 -7.11
C ILE A 69 -1.41 -10.30 -7.55
N ILE A 70 -1.76 -9.65 -8.66
CA ILE A 70 -1.16 -8.41 -9.15
C ILE A 70 -2.24 -7.34 -9.13
N THR A 71 -2.13 -6.39 -8.21
CA THR A 71 -3.14 -5.34 -8.02
C THR A 71 -3.03 -4.21 -9.02
N HIS A 72 -1.83 -3.98 -9.55
CA HIS A 72 -1.53 -3.05 -10.64
C HIS A 72 -0.12 -3.29 -11.19
N TYR A 73 0.31 -2.52 -12.21
CA TYR A 73 1.52 -2.84 -12.95
C TYR A 73 2.69 -1.87 -12.73
N HIS A 74 2.91 -1.39 -11.50
CA HIS A 74 4.18 -0.78 -11.11
C HIS A 74 5.20 -1.88 -10.76
N TYR A 75 6.50 -1.62 -11.01
CA TYR A 75 7.55 -2.65 -10.88
C TYR A 75 7.84 -3.07 -9.45
N ASP A 76 7.45 -2.29 -8.46
CA ASP A 76 7.47 -2.65 -7.06
C ASP A 76 6.32 -3.58 -6.64
N HIS A 77 5.38 -3.90 -7.57
CA HIS A 77 4.25 -4.82 -7.34
C HIS A 77 4.32 -6.10 -8.18
N HIS A 78 5.22 -6.19 -9.15
CA HIS A 78 5.44 -7.43 -9.90
C HIS A 78 6.86 -7.52 -10.45
N ILE A 79 7.39 -8.73 -10.54
CA ILE A 79 8.66 -9.02 -11.20
C ILE A 79 8.36 -9.40 -12.65
N CYS A 80 8.82 -8.59 -13.60
CA CYS A 80 8.64 -8.83 -15.05
C CYS A 80 9.79 -9.67 -15.61
N GLU A 81 9.90 -10.92 -15.16
CA GLU A 81 10.89 -11.89 -15.62
C GLU A 81 10.23 -13.24 -15.88
N ARG A 82 10.75 -14.00 -16.87
CA ARG A 82 10.27 -15.34 -17.17
C ARG A 82 10.78 -16.35 -16.11
N ASN A 83 10.20 -16.27 -14.93
CA ASN A 83 10.61 -17.06 -13.78
C ASN A 83 9.57 -18.13 -13.43
N LYS A 84 9.91 -19.41 -13.66
CA LYS A 84 9.02 -20.54 -13.38
C LYS A 84 8.77 -20.75 -11.89
N ARG A 85 9.71 -20.36 -11.01
CA ARG A 85 9.54 -20.45 -9.55
C ARG A 85 8.47 -19.48 -9.09
N LEU A 86 8.50 -18.26 -9.65
CA LEU A 86 7.56 -17.21 -9.30
C LEU A 86 6.15 -17.47 -9.90
N TYR A 87 6.03 -17.73 -11.20
CA TYR A 87 4.72 -17.77 -11.90
C TYR A 87 4.27 -19.18 -12.33
N GLY A 88 5.16 -20.15 -12.31
CA GLY A 88 4.89 -21.48 -12.85
C GLY A 88 3.80 -22.27 -12.11
N ARG A 89 2.81 -22.81 -12.86
CA ARG A 89 1.75 -23.70 -12.37
C ARG A 89 0.77 -23.08 -11.34
N LYS A 90 0.78 -21.74 -11.13
CA LYS A 90 -0.05 -21.04 -10.16
C LYS A 90 -1.32 -20.47 -10.77
N THR A 91 -2.29 -20.12 -9.93
CA THR A 91 -3.40 -19.26 -10.31
C THR A 91 -2.95 -17.81 -10.22
N LEU A 92 -3.03 -17.06 -11.31
CA LEU A 92 -2.69 -15.65 -11.39
C LEU A 92 -3.97 -14.82 -11.50
N LEU A 93 -4.26 -13.99 -10.49
CA LEU A 93 -5.37 -13.04 -10.47
C LEU A 93 -4.78 -11.65 -10.62
N LEU A 94 -5.26 -10.88 -11.59
CA LEU A 94 -4.61 -9.61 -11.91
C LEU A 94 -5.60 -8.51 -12.28
N LYS A 95 -5.18 -7.28 -12.06
CA LYS A 95 -5.81 -6.08 -12.57
C LYS A 95 -6.02 -6.20 -14.07
N ASP A 96 -7.20 -5.77 -14.55
CA ASP A 96 -7.48 -5.75 -16.00
C ASP A 96 -6.38 -4.95 -16.74
N PRO A 97 -5.65 -5.59 -17.69
CA PRO A 97 -4.55 -4.96 -18.40
C PRO A 97 -5.00 -3.95 -19.46
N TYR A 98 -6.31 -3.86 -19.74
CA TYR A 98 -6.84 -3.04 -20.83
C TYR A 98 -7.91 -2.04 -20.40
N ARG A 99 -8.55 -2.23 -19.23
CA ARG A 99 -9.62 -1.37 -18.73
C ARG A 99 -9.24 -0.67 -17.44
N ASN A 100 -9.66 0.61 -17.30
CA ASN A 100 -9.33 1.42 -16.14
C ASN A 100 -7.83 1.34 -15.81
N ILE A 101 -7.01 1.69 -16.77
CA ILE A 101 -5.55 1.62 -16.71
C ILE A 101 -4.96 2.76 -17.52
N ASN A 102 -3.88 3.37 -17.02
CA ASN A 102 -3.15 4.38 -17.79
C ASN A 102 -2.24 3.74 -18.85
N ARG A 103 -1.75 4.55 -19.78
CA ARG A 103 -0.89 4.09 -20.89
C ARG A 103 0.38 3.39 -20.38
N SER A 104 1.03 3.93 -19.36
CA SER A 104 2.29 3.39 -18.84
C SER A 104 2.09 2.02 -18.20
N GLN A 105 1.08 1.88 -17.35
CA GLN A 105 0.75 0.59 -16.74
C GLN A 105 0.27 -0.43 -17.77
N ARG A 106 -0.48 -0.01 -18.78
CA ARG A 106 -0.91 -0.89 -19.88
C ARG A 106 0.29 -1.49 -20.62
N LEU A 107 1.27 -0.70 -21.01
CA LEU A 107 2.49 -1.20 -21.68
C LEU A 107 3.26 -2.19 -20.79
N ARG A 108 3.33 -1.94 -19.49
CA ARG A 108 3.94 -2.87 -18.52
C ARG A 108 3.12 -4.15 -18.38
N ALA A 109 1.79 -4.06 -18.36
CA ALA A 109 0.90 -5.21 -18.33
C ALA A 109 1.06 -6.10 -19.57
N GLU A 110 1.12 -5.52 -20.75
CA GLU A 110 1.35 -6.22 -22.02
C GLU A 110 2.70 -6.95 -22.02
N SER A 111 3.78 -6.24 -21.61
CA SER A 111 5.12 -6.85 -21.45
C SER A 111 5.13 -7.97 -20.42
N PHE A 112 4.48 -7.76 -19.27
CA PHE A 112 4.36 -8.76 -18.22
C PHE A 112 3.65 -10.01 -18.72
N LEU A 113 2.47 -9.87 -19.33
CA LEU A 113 1.67 -10.99 -19.84
C LEU A 113 2.42 -11.80 -20.90
N GLU A 114 3.13 -11.15 -21.82
CA GLU A 114 3.95 -11.85 -22.80
C GLU A 114 5.11 -12.61 -22.13
N THR A 115 5.77 -11.99 -21.14
CA THR A 115 6.88 -12.59 -20.38
C THR A 115 6.44 -13.85 -19.63
N VAL A 116 5.26 -13.83 -18.98
CA VAL A 116 4.79 -14.97 -18.17
C VAL A 116 3.94 -15.98 -18.98
N LYS A 117 3.74 -15.75 -20.25
CA LYS A 117 2.91 -16.60 -21.13
C LYS A 117 3.26 -18.07 -21.04
N GLY A 118 2.25 -18.90 -20.76
CA GLY A 118 2.40 -20.36 -20.60
C GLY A 118 3.06 -20.80 -19.29
N LEU A 119 3.38 -19.91 -18.36
CA LEU A 119 3.90 -20.27 -17.03
C LEU A 119 2.77 -20.54 -16.01
N PRO A 120 1.78 -19.63 -15.80
CA PRO A 120 0.69 -19.88 -14.89
C PRO A 120 -0.23 -20.99 -15.38
N LYS A 121 -0.83 -21.73 -14.44
CA LYS A 121 -1.88 -22.70 -14.75
C LYS A 121 -3.18 -22.01 -15.20
N VAL A 122 -3.50 -20.89 -14.56
CA VAL A 122 -4.71 -20.11 -14.81
C VAL A 122 -4.37 -18.62 -14.67
N VAL A 123 -4.86 -17.82 -15.59
CA VAL A 123 -4.80 -16.35 -15.51
C VAL A 123 -6.22 -15.81 -15.56
N LYS A 124 -6.59 -14.95 -14.61
CA LYS A 124 -7.93 -14.33 -14.53
C LYS A 124 -7.84 -12.84 -14.20
N VAL A 125 -8.64 -12.05 -14.90
CA VAL A 125 -8.88 -10.64 -14.53
C VAL A 125 -9.74 -10.57 -13.28
N ALA A 126 -9.36 -9.72 -12.32
CA ALA A 126 -9.90 -9.69 -10.97
C ALA A 126 -10.82 -8.50 -10.65
N ASP A 127 -10.80 -7.43 -11.47
CA ASP A 127 -11.53 -6.19 -11.22
C ASP A 127 -13.00 -6.43 -10.84
N GLY A 128 -13.40 -6.03 -9.62
CA GLY A 128 -14.74 -6.16 -9.08
C GLY A 128 -15.22 -7.60 -8.87
N LYS A 129 -14.36 -8.60 -9.01
CA LYS A 129 -14.74 -10.01 -8.92
C LYS A 129 -14.53 -10.61 -7.55
N THR A 130 -15.24 -11.71 -7.31
CA THR A 130 -15.07 -12.56 -6.12
C THR A 130 -14.72 -13.97 -6.56
N PHE A 131 -13.66 -14.51 -5.98
CA PHE A 131 -13.24 -15.89 -6.15
C PHE A 131 -13.49 -16.66 -4.86
N ARG A 132 -14.06 -17.85 -4.96
CA ARG A 132 -14.35 -18.74 -3.82
C ARG A 132 -13.71 -20.09 -4.05
N LYS A 133 -13.08 -20.64 -3.03
CA LYS A 133 -12.45 -21.95 -3.08
C LYS A 133 -12.31 -22.55 -1.67
N ARG A 134 -13.05 -23.65 -1.39
CA ARG A 134 -12.94 -24.42 -0.11
C ARG A 134 -12.90 -23.54 1.14
N GLY A 135 -13.90 -22.68 1.36
CA GLY A 135 -13.99 -21.79 2.53
C GLY A 135 -13.28 -20.45 2.37
N LEU A 136 -12.28 -20.36 1.51
CA LEU A 136 -11.61 -19.11 1.17
C LEU A 136 -12.48 -18.25 0.24
N LYS A 137 -12.59 -16.97 0.54
CA LYS A 137 -13.18 -15.95 -0.34
C LYS A 137 -12.18 -14.82 -0.56
N ILE A 138 -11.84 -14.58 -1.82
CA ILE A 138 -11.03 -13.43 -2.24
C ILE A 138 -11.93 -12.52 -3.06
N LYS A 139 -12.21 -11.33 -2.55
CA LYS A 139 -12.97 -10.29 -3.23
C LYS A 139 -12.06 -9.15 -3.64
N PHE A 140 -12.25 -8.61 -4.82
CA PHE A 140 -11.52 -7.45 -5.33
C PHE A 140 -12.45 -6.24 -5.40
N SER A 141 -11.89 -5.08 -5.09
CA SER A 141 -12.60 -3.82 -5.34
C SER A 141 -12.87 -3.61 -6.84
N ASN A 142 -13.81 -2.75 -7.16
CA ASN A 142 -13.73 -2.04 -8.43
C ASN A 142 -12.41 -1.26 -8.47
N PRO A 143 -11.91 -0.90 -9.67
CA PRO A 143 -10.69 -0.10 -9.79
C PRO A 143 -10.78 1.19 -8.96
N LEU A 144 -9.85 1.36 -8.03
CA LEU A 144 -9.68 2.54 -7.19
C LEU A 144 -8.57 3.43 -7.77
N TRP A 145 -8.64 4.72 -7.53
CA TRP A 145 -7.59 5.63 -7.96
C TRP A 145 -6.27 5.34 -7.23
N HIS A 146 -5.18 5.30 -7.99
CA HIS A 146 -3.84 5.28 -7.43
C HIS A 146 -3.50 6.68 -6.90
N GLY A 147 -3.98 6.98 -5.71
CA GLY A 147 -3.91 8.32 -5.09
C GLY A 147 -5.11 9.20 -5.43
N VAL A 148 -4.84 10.44 -5.84
CA VAL A 148 -5.88 11.45 -6.08
C VAL A 148 -6.66 11.14 -7.35
N LYS A 149 -7.96 11.36 -7.32
CA LYS A 149 -8.85 11.24 -8.48
C LYS A 149 -8.34 12.06 -9.67
N GLY A 150 -8.32 11.41 -10.84
CA GLY A 150 -7.80 12.01 -12.07
C GLY A 150 -6.28 11.98 -12.21
N THR A 151 -5.56 11.32 -11.29
CA THR A 151 -4.10 11.13 -11.39
C THR A 151 -3.69 10.38 -12.65
N ASN A 152 -2.52 10.72 -13.19
CA ASN A 152 -1.90 9.98 -14.29
C ASN A 152 -1.30 8.63 -13.87
N LEU A 153 -1.35 8.27 -12.57
CA LEU A 153 -0.84 6.99 -12.07
C LEU A 153 -1.79 5.82 -12.40
N GLY A 154 -3.07 6.11 -12.70
CA GLY A 154 -4.07 5.11 -13.08
C GLY A 154 -4.82 4.54 -11.88
N TYR A 155 -5.04 3.21 -11.89
CA TYR A 155 -5.91 2.54 -10.94
C TYR A 155 -5.25 1.30 -10.36
N VAL A 156 -5.68 0.94 -9.14
CA VAL A 156 -5.27 -0.24 -8.39
C VAL A 156 -6.48 -1.05 -7.95
N LEU A 157 -6.26 -2.27 -7.49
CA LEU A 157 -7.28 -3.10 -6.84
C LEU A 157 -6.95 -3.30 -5.37
N SER A 158 -7.90 -3.04 -4.48
CA SER A 158 -7.83 -3.56 -3.12
C SER A 158 -8.28 -5.01 -3.08
N VAL A 159 -7.67 -5.80 -2.22
CA VAL A 159 -7.93 -7.23 -2.03
C VAL A 159 -8.55 -7.46 -0.66
N ILE A 160 -9.69 -8.10 -0.61
CA ILE A 160 -10.37 -8.53 0.60
C ILE A 160 -10.25 -10.04 0.68
N VAL A 161 -9.54 -10.55 1.69
CA VAL A 161 -9.41 -11.98 1.96
C VAL A 161 -10.28 -12.32 3.16
N GLN A 162 -11.13 -13.33 3.01
CA GLN A 162 -12.00 -13.82 4.08
C GLN A 162 -11.84 -15.33 4.24
N ASP A 163 -11.58 -15.77 5.48
CA ASP A 163 -11.47 -17.15 5.92
C ASP A 163 -12.40 -17.36 7.11
N GLY A 164 -13.51 -18.05 6.88
CA GLY A 164 -14.60 -18.08 7.84
C GLY A 164 -15.16 -16.68 8.12
N GLU A 165 -15.11 -16.27 9.39
CA GLU A 165 -15.54 -14.93 9.82
C GLU A 165 -14.41 -13.90 9.76
N GLU A 166 -13.16 -14.34 9.82
CA GLU A 166 -11.99 -13.44 9.79
C GLU A 166 -11.79 -12.79 8.42
N LYS A 167 -11.68 -11.49 8.40
CA LYS A 167 -11.55 -10.66 7.21
C LYS A 167 -10.36 -9.73 7.29
N LEU A 168 -9.57 -9.72 6.23
CA LEU A 168 -8.45 -8.81 6.05
C LEU A 168 -8.62 -8.01 4.76
N ILE A 169 -8.27 -6.72 4.81
CA ILE A 169 -8.15 -5.87 3.62
C ILE A 169 -6.70 -5.49 3.39
N TYR A 170 -6.25 -5.66 2.15
CA TYR A 170 -5.03 -5.13 1.59
C TYR A 170 -5.40 -4.05 0.57
N THR A 171 -4.99 -2.80 0.80
CA THR A 171 -5.47 -1.68 -0.03
C THR A 171 -4.79 -1.55 -1.36
N SER A 172 -3.55 -2.05 -1.51
CA SER A 172 -2.66 -1.61 -2.58
C SER A 172 -2.42 -0.09 -2.53
N ASP A 173 -1.91 0.51 -3.60
CA ASP A 173 -1.40 1.89 -3.69
C ASP A 173 -2.52 2.94 -3.79
N VAL A 174 -3.30 3.07 -2.74
CA VAL A 174 -4.32 4.12 -2.63
C VAL A 174 -3.78 5.46 -2.11
N ASN A 175 -2.46 5.54 -1.89
CA ASN A 175 -1.73 6.74 -1.45
C ASN A 175 -2.33 7.41 -0.20
N GLY A 176 -2.53 6.61 0.87
CA GLY A 176 -2.96 7.13 2.17
C GLY A 176 -4.46 7.41 2.28
N LEU A 177 -5.29 6.69 1.53
CA LEU A 177 -6.75 6.81 1.61
C LEU A 177 -7.26 8.25 1.35
N ILE A 178 -6.62 8.98 0.41
CA ILE A 178 -7.01 10.35 0.10
C ILE A 178 -8.44 10.42 -0.45
N GLU A 179 -8.83 9.44 -1.26
CA GLU A 179 -10.16 9.38 -1.89
C GLU A 179 -11.16 8.56 -1.07
N LYS A 180 -12.38 9.09 -0.96
CA LYS A 180 -13.46 8.49 -0.15
C LYS A 180 -13.85 7.09 -0.58
N GLU A 181 -13.74 6.76 -1.86
CA GLU A 181 -14.11 5.45 -2.40
C GLU A 181 -13.34 4.31 -1.73
N ALA A 182 -12.05 4.49 -1.43
CA ALA A 182 -11.24 3.51 -0.71
C ALA A 182 -11.66 3.43 0.77
N VAL A 183 -11.92 4.57 1.41
CA VAL A 183 -12.39 4.66 2.80
C VAL A 183 -13.76 3.98 2.95
N ASP A 184 -14.72 4.32 2.10
CA ASP A 184 -16.07 3.78 2.13
C ASP A 184 -16.09 2.25 1.85
N LEU A 185 -15.15 1.76 1.04
CA LEU A 185 -14.92 0.32 0.86
C LEU A 185 -14.50 -0.32 2.19
N ILE A 186 -13.49 0.23 2.87
CA ILE A 186 -12.96 -0.33 4.12
C ILE A 186 -14.00 -0.30 5.22
N VAL A 187 -14.68 0.83 5.40
CA VAL A 187 -15.75 0.98 6.42
C VAL A 187 -16.90 -0.01 6.15
N ARG A 188 -17.37 -0.12 4.90
CA ARG A 188 -18.44 -1.06 4.56
C ARG A 188 -18.05 -2.52 4.75
N GLU A 189 -16.82 -2.89 4.42
CA GLU A 189 -16.34 -4.26 4.59
C GLU A 189 -16.02 -4.59 6.04
N ASN A 190 -15.72 -3.60 6.87
CA ASN A 190 -15.38 -3.73 8.30
C ASN A 190 -14.43 -4.91 8.57
N PRO A 191 -13.13 -4.80 8.22
CA PRO A 191 -12.19 -5.90 8.39
C PRO A 191 -11.70 -6.03 9.83
N ASP A 192 -11.25 -7.22 10.22
CA ASP A 192 -10.53 -7.46 11.48
C ASP A 192 -9.08 -6.96 11.41
N GLN A 193 -8.48 -7.02 10.22
CA GLN A 193 -7.12 -6.53 9.97
C GLN A 193 -7.06 -5.68 8.70
N LEU A 194 -6.26 -4.63 8.73
CA LEU A 194 -6.06 -3.75 7.59
C LEU A 194 -4.57 -3.57 7.29
N ILE A 195 -4.18 -3.83 6.04
CA ILE A 195 -2.86 -3.48 5.50
C ILE A 195 -3.08 -2.35 4.50
N ALA A 196 -2.64 -1.15 4.85
CA ALA A 196 -2.90 0.05 4.09
C ALA A 196 -1.62 0.73 3.61
N ASP A 197 -1.68 1.25 2.38
CA ASP A 197 -0.68 2.17 1.85
C ASP A 197 -0.84 3.56 2.49
N GLY A 198 0.26 4.13 2.95
CA GLY A 198 0.29 5.47 3.51
C GLY A 198 0.50 6.58 2.46
N PRO A 199 0.29 7.86 2.83
CA PRO A 199 0.44 8.97 1.89
C PRO A 199 1.91 9.21 1.51
N PRO A 200 2.20 9.60 0.24
CA PRO A 200 3.55 9.84 -0.25
C PRO A 200 4.11 11.18 0.25
N THR A 201 4.38 11.31 1.56
CA THR A 201 4.83 12.55 2.20
C THR A 201 6.19 13.03 1.67
N TYR A 202 7.02 12.14 1.12
CA TYR A 202 8.27 12.52 0.44
C TYR A 202 8.06 13.38 -0.82
N LEU A 203 6.82 13.47 -1.34
CA LEU A 203 6.40 14.32 -2.45
C LEU A 203 5.65 15.58 -2.00
N LEU A 204 5.50 15.78 -0.67
CA LEU A 204 4.73 16.88 -0.10
C LEU A 204 5.29 18.25 -0.50
N GLY A 205 4.39 19.13 -0.94
CA GLY A 205 4.73 20.48 -1.41
C GLY A 205 5.19 20.54 -2.88
N PHE A 206 5.33 19.40 -3.55
CA PHE A 206 5.71 19.32 -4.97
C PHE A 206 4.62 18.61 -5.81
N ILE A 207 4.43 17.31 -5.61
CA ILE A 207 3.39 16.51 -6.30
C ILE A 207 2.18 16.34 -5.38
N MET A 208 2.41 16.13 -4.09
CA MET A 208 1.36 16.00 -3.10
C MET A 208 1.08 17.35 -2.43
N ALA A 209 -0.14 17.84 -2.55
CA ALA A 209 -0.57 19.06 -1.85
C ALA A 209 -0.81 18.80 -0.35
N TYR A 210 -0.56 19.80 0.50
CA TYR A 210 -0.79 19.70 1.96
C TYR A 210 -2.24 19.39 2.32
N TYR A 211 -3.22 19.90 1.56
CA TYR A 211 -4.62 19.56 1.80
C TYR A 211 -4.93 18.08 1.52
N ASN A 212 -4.17 17.41 0.65
CA ASN A 212 -4.30 15.96 0.45
C ASN A 212 -3.70 15.17 1.62
N LEU A 213 -2.63 15.67 2.26
CA LEU A 213 -2.15 15.11 3.52
C LEU A 213 -3.19 15.27 4.63
N ALA A 214 -3.81 16.45 4.75
CA ALA A 214 -4.90 16.68 5.71
C ALA A 214 -6.09 15.75 5.47
N ARG A 215 -6.51 15.56 4.20
CA ARG A 215 -7.58 14.62 3.81
C ARG A 215 -7.22 13.18 4.19
N SER A 216 -5.98 12.76 3.91
CA SER A 216 -5.48 11.43 4.28
C SER A 216 -5.55 11.21 5.79
N ILE A 217 -5.08 12.18 6.59
CA ILE A 217 -5.13 12.10 8.05
C ILE A 217 -6.57 11.93 8.56
N LEU A 218 -7.51 12.75 8.08
CA LEU A 218 -8.92 12.66 8.49
C LEU A 218 -9.55 11.32 8.06
N ASN A 219 -9.26 10.86 6.86
CA ASN A 219 -9.79 9.60 6.36
C ASN A 219 -9.23 8.39 7.10
N VAL A 220 -7.93 8.37 7.44
CA VAL A 220 -7.36 7.27 8.24
C VAL A 220 -7.93 7.30 9.66
N LYS A 221 -8.12 8.48 10.28
CA LYS A 221 -8.81 8.58 11.57
C LYS A 221 -10.24 8.04 11.48
N ARG A 222 -10.99 8.38 10.42
CA ARG A 222 -12.32 7.84 10.17
C ARG A 222 -12.32 6.31 10.06
N VAL A 223 -11.36 5.72 9.35
CA VAL A 223 -11.21 4.25 9.28
C VAL A 223 -10.94 3.65 10.67
N LEU A 224 -10.08 4.28 11.46
CA LEU A 224 -9.80 3.85 12.83
C LEU A 224 -11.06 3.92 13.71
N ASP A 225 -11.90 4.94 13.56
CA ASP A 225 -13.11 5.12 14.36
C ASP A 225 -14.28 4.22 13.93
N GLU A 226 -14.47 4.03 12.62
CA GLU A 226 -15.66 3.38 12.05
C GLU A 226 -15.47 1.90 11.70
N THR A 227 -14.30 1.28 12.01
CA THR A 227 -14.06 -0.15 11.75
C THR A 227 -13.54 -0.89 12.97
N ASP A 228 -13.66 -2.22 12.97
CA ASP A 228 -13.08 -3.08 14.00
C ASP A 228 -11.59 -3.40 13.76
N ALA A 229 -11.02 -2.95 12.63
CA ALA A 229 -9.64 -3.25 12.25
C ALA A 229 -8.63 -2.99 13.38
N ASN A 230 -7.98 -4.07 13.83
CA ASN A 230 -6.95 -4.03 14.86
C ASN A 230 -6.12 -5.33 14.86
N PRO A 231 -4.89 -5.32 14.28
CA PRO A 231 -4.08 -4.16 13.93
C PRO A 231 -4.43 -3.50 12.59
N VAL A 232 -4.04 -2.23 12.48
CA VAL A 232 -3.89 -1.51 11.22
C VAL A 232 -2.41 -1.37 10.92
N VAL A 233 -1.95 -1.99 9.84
CA VAL A 233 -0.58 -1.82 9.32
C VAL A 233 -0.60 -0.72 8.27
N LEU A 234 0.13 0.36 8.52
CA LEU A 234 0.26 1.49 7.61
C LEU A 234 1.71 1.61 7.15
N ASP A 235 1.95 1.34 5.86
CA ASP A 235 3.31 1.21 5.34
C ASP A 235 3.45 1.83 3.93
N HIS A 236 4.39 1.33 3.15
CA HIS A 236 4.66 1.65 1.76
C HIS A 236 5.02 3.13 1.57
N HIS A 237 4.29 3.93 0.80
CA HIS A 237 4.68 5.29 0.43
C HIS A 237 5.01 6.20 1.62
N LEU A 238 4.37 6.05 2.76
CA LEU A 238 4.65 6.85 3.97
C LEU A 238 6.08 6.61 4.48
N LEU A 239 6.54 5.37 4.38
CA LEU A 239 7.83 4.92 4.92
C LEU A 239 9.03 5.26 4.03
N ARG A 240 8.82 6.00 2.93
CA ARG A 240 9.87 6.61 2.09
C ARG A 240 10.37 7.95 2.64
N ASP A 241 9.79 8.44 3.74
CA ASP A 241 10.06 9.77 4.31
C ASP A 241 10.33 9.68 5.80
N TYR A 242 11.56 9.98 6.24
CA TYR A 242 11.92 9.95 7.66
C TYR A 242 11.19 11.00 8.52
N ARG A 243 10.47 11.94 7.91
CA ARG A 243 9.64 12.94 8.62
C ARG A 243 8.25 12.41 8.96
N TYR A 244 7.88 11.21 8.52
CA TYR A 244 6.51 10.69 8.63
C TYR A 244 5.96 10.70 10.07
N PRO A 245 6.76 10.50 11.15
CA PRO A 245 6.22 10.53 12.50
C PRO A 245 5.68 11.91 12.88
N ASP A 246 6.25 12.99 12.35
CA ASP A 246 5.78 14.36 12.57
C ASP A 246 4.71 14.79 11.58
N LEU A 247 4.80 14.35 10.32
CA LEU A 247 3.83 14.70 9.28
C LEU A 247 2.49 13.96 9.43
N PHE A 248 2.53 12.76 10.02
CA PHE A 248 1.34 11.92 10.27
C PHE A 248 1.02 11.77 11.76
N PHE A 249 1.56 12.67 12.58
CA PHE A 249 1.49 12.66 14.03
C PHE A 249 0.06 12.51 14.59
N GLU A 250 -0.90 13.24 14.04
CA GLU A 250 -2.28 13.24 14.55
C GLU A 250 -2.99 11.89 14.38
N VAL A 251 -2.58 11.05 13.43
CA VAL A 251 -3.11 9.70 13.27
C VAL A 251 -2.55 8.77 14.34
N TYR A 252 -1.24 8.81 14.58
CA TYR A 252 -0.60 8.01 15.64
C TYR A 252 -1.09 8.40 17.04
N LYS A 253 -1.28 9.71 17.27
CA LYS A 253 -1.86 10.24 18.51
C LYS A 253 -3.28 9.72 18.70
N HIS A 254 -4.10 9.77 17.65
CA HIS A 254 -5.50 9.34 17.67
C HIS A 254 -5.60 7.82 17.91
N SER A 255 -4.83 7.00 17.20
CA SER A 255 -4.85 5.54 17.37
C SER A 255 -4.54 5.12 18.81
N LYS A 256 -3.55 5.79 19.45
CA LYS A 256 -3.22 5.57 20.87
C LYS A 256 -4.38 5.96 21.79
N LEU A 257 -5.04 7.08 21.52
CA LEU A 257 -6.17 7.58 22.32
C LEU A 257 -7.34 6.58 22.33
N ILE A 258 -7.64 5.96 21.19
CA ILE A 258 -8.75 5.00 21.07
C ILE A 258 -8.31 3.53 21.29
N GLY A 259 -7.06 3.28 21.67
CA GLY A 259 -6.56 1.94 22.01
C GLY A 259 -6.37 1.01 20.81
N LYS A 260 -6.26 1.54 19.57
CA LYS A 260 -5.99 0.74 18.38
C LYS A 260 -4.51 0.66 18.06
N ARG A 261 -4.05 -0.51 17.60
CA ARG A 261 -2.67 -0.71 17.15
C ARG A 261 -2.52 -0.22 15.72
N LEU A 262 -1.78 0.88 15.56
CA LEU A 262 -1.33 1.39 14.27
C LEU A 262 0.19 1.24 14.21
N GLU A 263 0.67 0.41 13.31
CA GLU A 263 2.06 0.00 13.23
C GLU A 263 2.50 -0.21 11.78
N THR A 264 3.80 -0.28 11.53
CA THR A 264 4.38 -0.63 10.24
C THR A 264 4.62 -2.13 10.14
N ALA A 265 4.92 -2.63 8.94
CA ALA A 265 5.28 -4.04 8.75
C ALA A 265 6.55 -4.42 9.54
N SER A 266 7.55 -3.52 9.64
CA SER A 266 8.75 -3.77 10.44
C SER A 266 8.46 -3.81 11.94
N GLU A 267 7.61 -2.92 12.45
CA GLU A 267 7.22 -2.92 13.87
C GLU A 267 6.44 -4.19 14.25
N ARG A 268 5.68 -4.78 13.30
CA ARG A 268 5.07 -6.13 13.48
C ARG A 268 6.11 -7.23 13.70
N HIS A 269 7.33 -7.05 13.19
CA HIS A 269 8.45 -7.94 13.41
C HIS A 269 9.32 -7.52 14.62
N GLY A 270 8.93 -6.49 15.37
CA GLY A 270 9.69 -5.95 16.50
C GLY A 270 10.92 -5.14 16.07
N GLU A 271 10.96 -4.67 14.83
CA GLU A 271 12.08 -3.90 14.27
C GLU A 271 11.69 -2.44 14.02
N GLU A 272 12.66 -1.54 14.18
CA GLU A 272 12.50 -0.14 13.81
C GLU A 272 12.45 0.00 12.29
N PRO A 273 11.55 0.85 11.72
CA PRO A 273 11.51 1.12 10.29
C PRO A 273 12.87 1.57 9.72
N ALA A 274 13.27 0.98 8.59
CA ALA A 274 14.58 1.22 7.97
C ALA A 274 14.83 2.70 7.66
N VAL A 275 13.78 3.46 7.33
CA VAL A 275 13.87 4.90 7.07
C VAL A 275 14.29 5.68 8.32
N LEU A 276 13.79 5.33 9.51
CA LEU A 276 14.17 5.99 10.78
C LEU A 276 15.57 5.57 11.21
N ARG A 277 15.87 4.27 11.13
CA ARG A 277 17.21 3.74 11.39
C ARG A 277 18.25 4.38 10.46
N GLY A 278 17.93 4.50 9.17
CA GLY A 278 18.80 5.15 8.20
C GLY A 278 19.02 6.63 8.51
N TYR A 279 17.96 7.37 8.83
CA TYR A 279 18.06 8.78 9.22
C TYR A 279 18.91 8.97 10.48
N ARG A 280 18.73 8.16 11.50
CA ARG A 280 19.52 8.20 12.72
C ARG A 280 21.01 7.96 12.47
N ASN A 281 21.35 7.02 11.58
CA ASN A 281 22.72 6.61 11.33
C ASN A 281 23.46 7.50 10.31
N ASN A 282 22.76 8.00 9.29
CA ASN A 282 23.35 8.73 8.16
C ASN A 282 22.97 10.21 8.11
N GLY A 283 22.02 10.64 8.95
CA GLY A 283 21.48 12.01 8.95
C GLY A 283 20.51 12.28 7.78
N PRO A 284 20.12 13.55 7.61
CA PRO A 284 19.14 13.97 6.62
C PRO A 284 19.71 13.92 5.20
N THR A 285 18.98 13.32 4.28
CA THR A 285 19.31 13.30 2.84
C THR A 285 18.71 14.50 2.07
N LYS A 286 17.50 14.92 2.41
CA LYS A 286 16.78 15.97 1.70
C LYS A 286 16.28 17.09 2.60
N TRP A 287 15.56 16.77 3.68
CA TRP A 287 14.95 17.78 4.57
C TRP A 287 15.76 17.90 5.84
N ARG A 288 16.25 19.11 6.12
CA ARG A 288 17.06 19.42 7.32
C ARG A 288 16.24 20.02 8.46
N SER A 289 15.07 20.55 8.14
CA SER A 289 14.11 21.11 9.10
C SER A 289 12.69 20.98 8.55
N TRP A 290 11.74 20.78 9.43
CA TRP A 290 10.31 20.75 9.14
C TRP A 290 9.52 21.08 10.39
N LYS A 291 8.24 21.37 10.20
CA LYS A 291 7.29 21.52 11.31
C LYS A 291 6.40 20.28 11.38
N LYS A 292 6.01 19.93 12.59
CA LYS A 292 4.98 18.94 12.84
C LYS A 292 3.68 19.40 12.17
N PHE A 293 3.01 18.47 11.49
CA PHE A 293 1.71 18.74 10.85
C PHE A 293 0.61 18.37 11.84
N ASP A 294 0.37 19.28 12.77
CA ASP A 294 -0.57 19.16 13.88
C ASP A 294 -2.01 19.55 13.48
N GLU A 295 -2.92 19.48 14.43
CA GLU A 295 -4.35 19.79 14.24
C GLU A 295 -4.57 21.20 13.73
N GLU A 296 -3.84 22.19 14.24
CA GLU A 296 -3.92 23.59 13.78
C GLU A 296 -3.49 23.72 12.32
N SER A 297 -2.39 23.04 11.95
CA SER A 297 -1.88 22.98 10.58
C SER A 297 -2.90 22.32 9.62
N ILE A 298 -3.56 21.26 10.06
CA ILE A 298 -4.63 20.57 9.31
C ILE A 298 -5.80 21.53 9.08
N LYS A 299 -6.32 22.16 10.15
CA LYS A 299 -7.44 23.11 10.08
C LYS A 299 -7.14 24.30 9.15
N ALA A 300 -5.98 24.92 9.32
CA ALA A 300 -5.56 26.05 8.50
C ALA A 300 -5.42 25.65 7.01
N THR A 301 -4.83 24.49 6.75
CA THR A 301 -4.65 23.96 5.39
C THR A 301 -5.98 23.68 4.69
N LEU A 302 -6.93 23.05 5.38
CA LEU A 302 -8.24 22.73 4.80
C LEU A 302 -9.08 23.99 4.57
N ARG A 303 -9.10 24.96 5.51
CA ARG A 303 -9.77 26.24 5.32
C ARG A 303 -9.27 26.96 4.07
N LYS A 304 -7.95 27.12 3.95
CA LYS A 304 -7.32 27.76 2.77
C LYS A 304 -7.65 27.00 1.47
N ALA A 305 -7.69 25.67 1.49
CA ALA A 305 -8.00 24.88 0.31
C ALA A 305 -9.48 25.04 -0.12
N VAL A 306 -10.40 25.13 0.84
CA VAL A 306 -11.83 25.41 0.57
C VAL A 306 -12.04 26.84 0.05
N GLU A 307 -11.41 27.84 0.67
CA GLU A 307 -11.45 29.23 0.23
C GLU A 307 -10.97 29.41 -1.22
N ASN A 308 -9.97 28.63 -1.62
CA ASN A 308 -9.44 28.61 -2.98
C ASN A 308 -10.19 27.65 -3.93
N ASN A 309 -11.32 27.07 -3.52
CA ASN A 309 -12.11 26.10 -4.30
C ASN A 309 -11.33 24.86 -4.77
N LEU A 310 -10.29 24.44 -4.04
CA LEU A 310 -9.48 23.26 -4.35
C LEU A 310 -10.12 21.95 -3.85
N ILE A 311 -10.92 22.05 -2.79
CA ILE A 311 -11.67 20.94 -2.20
C ILE A 311 -13.08 21.39 -1.78
N PRO A 312 -14.06 20.47 -1.71
CA PRO A 312 -15.41 20.77 -1.25
C PRO A 312 -15.48 21.23 0.22
N LYS A 313 -16.47 22.07 0.55
CA LYS A 313 -16.68 22.59 1.92
C LYS A 313 -16.97 21.53 2.99
N GLU A 314 -17.45 20.35 2.57
CA GLU A 314 -17.73 19.23 3.48
C GLU A 314 -16.52 18.77 4.29
N TRP A 315 -15.28 18.98 3.80
CA TRP A 315 -14.07 18.67 4.55
C TRP A 315 -13.91 19.49 5.83
N LEU A 316 -14.54 20.65 5.91
CA LEU A 316 -14.55 21.49 7.13
C LEU A 316 -15.45 20.93 8.24
N LYS A 317 -16.33 19.96 7.94
CA LYS A 317 -17.18 19.31 8.94
C LYS A 317 -16.45 18.15 9.68
N MET A 318 -15.28 17.79 9.18
CA MET A 318 -14.47 16.71 9.75
C MET A 318 -13.38 17.20 10.72
N ILE A 319 -13.32 18.53 10.97
CA ILE A 319 -12.32 19.21 11.82
C ILE A 319 -12.94 19.91 13.03
#